data_f7252dde9bc17ce0c38f0d13c4b1922d
#
_entry.id   f7252dde9bc17ce0c38f0d13c4b1922d
#
_cell.length_a   1.000
_cell.length_b   1.000
_cell.length_c   1.000
_cell.angle_alpha   90.00
_cell.angle_beta   90.00
_cell.angle_gamma   90.00
#
_symmetry.space_group_name_H-M   'P 1'
#
loop_
_entity.id
_entity.type
_entity.pdbx_description
1 polymer ?
#
loop_
_entity_poly.entity_id
_entity_poly.type
_entity_poly.pdbx_seq_one_letter_code
_entity_poly.pdbx_strand_id
1 'polypeptide(L)'
;RSASIGTLGVTTGYDRVSPRDGTGGLTTPDVVTFLATMAGLAREGISHAAFEASSHGLDQHRIEGLPVMAGAFTNLSRDHLDYHGTMEAYFTAKTRLLAEVVDEGGSAVIWADDGDWSARMIGVARARGLKLLTVGEAGETLKLAGRTPTALGQDLVVEAGGQTHKIALPLIGAYQAANALVA
;
A
#
# COMPACT_ATOMS: atom_id res chain seq x y z
N ARG A 1 -6.48 16.70 7.57
CA ARG A 1 -7.32 16.30 6.42
C ARG A 1 -6.49 15.35 5.56
N SER A 2 -7.14 14.34 4.95
CA SER A 2 -6.48 13.31 4.14
C SER A 2 -7.05 13.22 2.73
N ALA A 3 -6.26 12.66 1.83
CA ALA A 3 -6.66 12.31 0.47
C ALA A 3 -6.17 10.90 0.13
N SER A 4 -6.82 10.25 -0.84
CA SER A 4 -6.31 9.05 -1.49
C SER A 4 -6.28 9.24 -3.01
N ILE A 5 -5.26 8.66 -3.65
CA ILE A 5 -5.02 8.70 -5.09
C ILE A 5 -4.83 7.27 -5.58
N GLY A 6 -5.59 6.86 -6.56
CA GLY A 6 -5.48 5.50 -7.11
C GLY A 6 -6.33 5.32 -8.35
N THR A 7 -6.59 4.09 -8.72
CA THR A 7 -7.34 3.71 -9.93
C THR A 7 -8.73 4.40 -10.01
N LEU A 8 -9.36 4.70 -8.87
CA LEU A 8 -10.64 5.40 -8.81
C LEU A 8 -10.52 6.93 -8.84
N GLY A 9 -9.33 7.48 -9.09
CA GLY A 9 -9.04 8.90 -9.08
C GLY A 9 -8.63 9.43 -7.71
N VAL A 10 -8.90 10.71 -7.47
CA VAL A 10 -8.55 11.42 -6.23
C VAL A 10 -9.78 11.58 -5.36
N THR A 11 -9.71 11.15 -4.11
CA THR A 11 -10.78 11.36 -3.11
C THR A 11 -10.24 12.14 -1.91
N THR A 12 -11.02 13.08 -1.39
CA THR A 12 -10.65 13.91 -0.24
C THR A 12 -11.73 13.83 0.84
N GLY A 13 -11.35 13.49 2.07
CA GLY A 13 -12.24 13.46 3.23
C GLY A 13 -13.34 12.40 3.17
N TYR A 14 -14.36 12.57 4.02
CA TYR A 14 -15.55 11.71 4.07
C TYR A 14 -16.64 12.13 3.08
N ASP A 15 -16.44 13.26 2.40
CA ASP A 15 -17.38 13.69 1.38
C ASP A 15 -17.26 12.75 0.17
N ARG A 16 -18.41 12.27 -0.29
CA ARG A 16 -18.50 11.55 -1.57
C ARG A 16 -18.18 12.53 -2.69
N VAL A 17 -16.90 12.76 -2.89
CA VAL A 17 -16.44 13.61 -3.98
C VAL A 17 -16.48 12.80 -5.26
N SER A 18 -17.07 13.36 -6.28
CA SER A 18 -16.93 12.86 -7.65
C SER A 18 -15.45 12.66 -7.95
N PRO A 19 -15.08 11.57 -8.64
CA PRO A 19 -13.70 11.38 -9.07
C PRO A 19 -13.26 12.65 -9.79
N ARG A 20 -12.27 13.35 -9.27
CA ARG A 20 -11.63 14.42 -10.02
C ARG A 20 -10.83 13.74 -11.11
N ASP A 21 -11.09 14.04 -12.35
CA ASP A 21 -10.39 13.54 -13.53
C ASP A 21 -8.92 14.00 -13.50
N GLY A 22 -8.11 13.40 -12.66
CA GLY A 22 -6.70 13.78 -12.47
C GLY A 22 -5.70 12.68 -12.81
N THR A 23 -6.17 11.45 -13.02
CA THR A 23 -5.27 10.31 -13.25
C THR A 23 -5.18 9.87 -14.72
N GLY A 24 -6.00 10.46 -15.62
CA GLY A 24 -6.03 10.03 -17.02
C GLY A 24 -6.30 8.54 -17.22
N GLY A 25 -6.98 7.88 -16.26
CA GLY A 25 -7.25 6.45 -16.27
C GLY A 25 -6.07 5.57 -15.80
N LEU A 26 -4.96 6.15 -15.34
CA LEU A 26 -3.82 5.42 -14.80
C LEU A 26 -3.90 5.33 -13.28
N THR A 27 -3.58 4.17 -12.71
CA THR A 27 -3.47 3.96 -11.25
C THR A 27 -2.45 4.91 -10.63
N THR A 28 -1.30 5.06 -11.28
CA THR A 28 -0.26 6.03 -10.94
C THR A 28 -0.08 6.95 -12.15
N PRO A 29 -0.48 8.23 -12.08
CA PRO A 29 -0.33 9.18 -13.19
C PRO A 29 1.15 9.43 -13.52
N ASP A 30 1.42 10.14 -14.61
CA ASP A 30 2.77 10.60 -14.91
C ASP A 30 3.28 11.57 -13.82
N VAL A 31 4.60 11.74 -13.74
CA VAL A 31 5.24 12.49 -12.65
C VAL A 31 4.78 13.96 -12.58
N VAL A 32 4.52 14.61 -13.70
CA VAL A 32 4.09 16.01 -13.73
C VAL A 32 2.67 16.14 -13.18
N THR A 33 1.76 15.28 -13.63
CA THR A 33 0.37 15.21 -13.17
C THR A 33 0.33 14.83 -11.68
N PHE A 34 1.16 13.87 -11.25
CA PHE A 34 1.24 13.45 -9.85
C PHE A 34 1.68 14.61 -8.94
N LEU A 35 2.79 15.28 -9.27
CA LEU A 35 3.30 16.41 -8.49
C LEU A 35 2.32 17.60 -8.48
N ALA A 36 1.68 17.89 -9.61
CA ALA A 36 0.67 18.94 -9.69
C ALA A 36 -0.55 18.62 -8.81
N THR A 37 -0.99 17.35 -8.79
CA THR A 37 -2.08 16.88 -7.93
C THR A 37 -1.72 17.03 -6.46
N MET A 38 -0.53 16.59 -6.04
CA MET A 38 -0.06 16.72 -4.67
C MET A 38 0.05 18.18 -4.23
N ALA A 39 0.59 19.05 -5.08
CA ALA A 39 0.64 20.49 -4.82
C ALA A 39 -0.76 21.12 -4.72
N GLY A 40 -1.71 20.66 -5.53
CA GLY A 40 -3.12 21.07 -5.45
C GLY A 40 -3.75 20.70 -4.12
N LEU A 41 -3.60 19.43 -3.70
CA LEU A 41 -4.10 18.92 -2.44
C LEU A 41 -3.51 19.65 -1.23
N ALA A 42 -2.20 19.94 -1.26
CA ALA A 42 -1.54 20.71 -0.21
C ALA A 42 -2.14 22.13 -0.09
N ARG A 43 -2.43 22.81 -1.21
CA ARG A 43 -3.10 24.14 -1.22
C ARG A 43 -4.53 24.08 -0.68
N GLU A 44 -5.21 22.94 -0.81
CA GLU A 44 -6.55 22.70 -0.22
C GLU A 44 -6.48 22.34 1.28
N GLY A 45 -5.30 22.33 1.88
CA GLY A 45 -5.08 22.05 3.30
C GLY A 45 -5.13 20.55 3.62
N ILE A 46 -4.87 19.68 2.65
CA ILE A 46 -4.64 18.26 2.85
C ILE A 46 -3.23 18.07 3.43
N SER A 47 -3.13 17.44 4.57
CA SER A 47 -1.87 17.21 5.29
C SER A 47 -1.32 15.80 5.15
N HIS A 48 -2.16 14.85 4.73
CA HIS A 48 -1.79 13.45 4.52
C HIS A 48 -2.40 12.93 3.23
N ALA A 49 -1.59 12.27 2.42
CA ALA A 49 -2.06 11.61 1.21
C ALA A 49 -1.59 10.16 1.17
N ALA A 50 -2.49 9.25 0.81
CA ALA A 50 -2.16 7.89 0.46
C ALA A 50 -2.33 7.72 -1.06
N PHE A 51 -1.42 7.01 -1.71
CA PHE A 51 -1.49 6.78 -3.15
C PHE A 51 -1.10 5.36 -3.52
N GLU A 52 -1.72 4.86 -4.59
CA GLU A 52 -1.35 3.57 -5.16
C GLU A 52 -0.07 3.71 -5.98
N ALA A 53 0.98 2.95 -5.60
CA ALA A 53 2.23 2.84 -6.32
C ALA A 53 2.20 1.62 -7.23
N SER A 54 1.75 1.76 -8.47
CA SER A 54 1.75 0.67 -9.44
C SER A 54 3.18 0.28 -9.82
N SER A 55 3.41 -0.99 -10.19
CA SER A 55 4.73 -1.44 -10.63
C SER A 55 5.23 -0.68 -11.87
N HIS A 56 4.34 -0.34 -12.80
CA HIS A 56 4.67 0.53 -13.93
C HIS A 56 5.07 1.93 -13.48
N GLY A 57 4.33 2.50 -12.50
CA GLY A 57 4.64 3.82 -11.95
C GLY A 57 5.99 3.85 -11.25
N LEU A 58 6.34 2.78 -10.52
CA LEU A 58 7.64 2.62 -9.88
C LEU A 58 8.76 2.44 -10.92
N ASP A 59 8.56 1.56 -11.91
CA ASP A 59 9.54 1.29 -12.96
C ASP A 59 9.80 2.52 -13.83
N GLN A 60 8.79 3.34 -14.06
CA GLN A 60 8.84 4.56 -14.87
C GLN A 60 9.08 5.83 -14.05
N HIS A 61 9.48 5.73 -12.79
CA HIS A 61 9.82 6.88 -11.92
C HIS A 61 8.70 7.93 -11.76
N ARG A 62 7.42 7.52 -11.82
CA ARG A 62 6.29 8.45 -11.83
C ARG A 62 5.98 9.10 -10.48
N ILE A 63 6.54 8.58 -9.39
CA ILE A 63 6.28 9.03 -8.01
C ILE A 63 7.51 9.61 -7.33
N GLU A 64 8.51 10.01 -8.10
CA GLU A 64 9.71 10.65 -7.58
C GLU A 64 9.50 12.14 -7.27
N GLY A 65 10.35 12.69 -6.42
CA GLY A 65 10.38 14.11 -6.09
C GLY A 65 9.46 14.53 -4.95
N LEU A 66 8.83 13.59 -4.24
CA LEU A 66 8.05 13.85 -3.03
C LEU A 66 8.60 13.07 -1.85
N PRO A 67 8.56 13.63 -0.62
CA PRO A 67 8.85 12.87 0.59
C PRO A 67 7.76 11.81 0.80
N VAL A 68 8.18 10.54 0.94
CA VAL A 68 7.29 9.41 1.21
C VAL A 68 7.64 8.81 2.56
N MET A 69 6.80 9.03 3.55
CA MET A 69 7.07 8.63 4.93
C MET A 69 6.84 7.14 5.19
N ALA A 70 6.00 6.49 4.40
CA ALA A 70 5.69 5.07 4.57
C ALA A 70 5.36 4.41 3.23
N GLY A 71 5.81 3.17 3.07
CA GLY A 71 5.44 2.30 1.97
C GLY A 71 4.78 1.02 2.47
N ALA A 72 3.79 0.52 1.73
CA ALA A 72 3.07 -0.70 2.06
C ALA A 72 3.21 -1.74 0.95
N PHE A 73 3.46 -2.99 1.32
CA PHE A 73 3.48 -4.14 0.43
C PHE A 73 2.43 -5.15 0.85
N THR A 74 1.46 -5.39 -0.03
CA THR A 74 0.33 -6.30 0.24
C THR A 74 0.59 -7.71 -0.26
N ASN A 75 0.94 -7.85 -1.55
CA ASN A 75 1.21 -9.14 -2.17
C ASN A 75 1.90 -8.98 -3.54
N LEU A 76 2.38 -10.10 -4.07
CA LEU A 76 2.83 -10.23 -5.45
C LEU A 76 2.24 -11.50 -6.08
N SER A 77 1.20 -11.36 -6.85
CA SER A 77 0.62 -12.44 -7.65
C SER A 77 0.98 -12.27 -9.13
N ARG A 78 0.79 -13.33 -9.93
CA ARG A 78 1.08 -13.31 -11.36
C ARG A 78 0.18 -12.31 -12.08
N ASP A 79 0.78 -11.18 -12.47
CA ASP A 79 0.14 -10.09 -13.21
C ASP A 79 1.20 -9.28 -13.95
N HIS A 80 0.80 -8.44 -14.91
CA HIS A 80 1.67 -7.49 -15.62
C HIS A 80 2.93 -8.11 -16.27
N LEU A 81 2.91 -9.42 -16.61
CA LEU A 81 4.03 -10.08 -17.26
C LEU A 81 4.16 -9.71 -18.73
N ASP A 82 3.14 -9.18 -19.34
CA ASP A 82 3.18 -8.54 -20.65
C ASP A 82 4.14 -7.35 -20.68
N TYR A 83 4.26 -6.63 -19.58
CA TYR A 83 5.18 -5.50 -19.41
C TYR A 83 6.53 -5.93 -18.80
N HIS A 84 6.51 -6.60 -17.65
CA HIS A 84 7.73 -6.94 -16.91
C HIS A 84 8.46 -8.18 -17.44
N GLY A 85 7.81 -9.02 -18.24
CA GLY A 85 8.36 -10.26 -18.78
C GLY A 85 8.47 -11.40 -17.76
N THR A 86 8.96 -11.15 -16.55
CA THR A 86 9.15 -12.15 -15.51
C THR A 86 8.65 -11.69 -14.15
N MET A 87 8.34 -12.64 -13.25
CA MET A 87 7.98 -12.33 -11.85
C MET A 87 9.14 -11.66 -11.10
N GLU A 88 10.38 -11.98 -11.41
CA GLU A 88 11.55 -11.33 -10.81
C GLU A 88 11.67 -9.85 -11.21
N ALA A 89 11.48 -9.53 -12.48
CA ALA A 89 11.48 -8.14 -12.94
C ALA A 89 10.30 -7.36 -12.33
N TYR A 90 9.12 -8.00 -12.24
CA TYR A 90 7.95 -7.41 -11.59
C TYR A 90 8.20 -7.15 -10.09
N PHE A 91 8.79 -8.11 -9.37
CA PHE A 91 9.19 -7.91 -7.99
C PHE A 91 10.22 -6.79 -7.85
N THR A 92 11.25 -6.78 -8.70
CA THR A 92 12.29 -5.75 -8.70
C THR A 92 11.69 -4.35 -8.86
N ALA A 93 10.75 -4.17 -9.79
CA ALA A 93 10.03 -2.90 -9.94
C ALA A 93 9.28 -2.49 -8.65
N LYS A 94 8.60 -3.43 -7.99
CA LYS A 94 7.90 -3.16 -6.72
C LYS A 94 8.85 -2.85 -5.56
N THR A 95 10.04 -3.47 -5.50
CA THR A 95 11.00 -3.21 -4.42
C THR A 95 11.47 -1.77 -4.40
N ARG A 96 11.44 -1.06 -5.53
CA ARG A 96 11.83 0.36 -5.61
C ARG A 96 11.06 1.25 -4.64
N LEU A 97 9.79 0.90 -4.32
CA LEU A 97 9.04 1.64 -3.32
C LEU A 97 9.81 1.75 -1.99
N LEU A 98 10.28 0.63 -1.47
CA LEU A 98 11.00 0.59 -0.19
C LEU A 98 12.51 0.85 -0.34
N ALA A 99 13.08 0.49 -1.49
CA ALA A 99 14.51 0.64 -1.73
C ALA A 99 14.92 2.08 -2.06
N GLU A 100 14.05 2.85 -2.74
CA GLU A 100 14.41 4.14 -3.32
C GLU A 100 13.45 5.27 -2.93
N VAL A 101 12.12 5.00 -2.89
CA VAL A 101 11.09 6.04 -2.79
C VAL A 101 10.78 6.43 -1.35
N VAL A 102 10.68 5.46 -0.43
CA VAL A 102 10.46 5.76 0.98
C VAL A 102 11.69 6.44 1.56
N ASP A 103 11.48 7.55 2.26
CA ASP A 103 12.52 8.36 2.88
C ASP A 103 13.33 7.57 3.93
N GLU A 104 14.55 8.00 4.17
CA GLU A 104 15.36 7.47 5.27
C GLU A 104 14.65 7.66 6.61
N GLY A 105 14.63 6.59 7.43
CA GLY A 105 13.88 6.58 8.69
C GLY A 105 12.37 6.43 8.54
N GLY A 106 11.86 6.31 7.32
CA GLY A 106 10.46 6.02 7.04
C GLY A 106 10.03 4.62 7.49
N SER A 107 8.78 4.27 7.21
CA SER A 107 8.19 3.00 7.64
C SER A 107 7.88 2.09 6.46
N ALA A 108 8.01 0.78 6.67
CA ALA A 108 7.58 -0.26 5.74
C ALA A 108 6.52 -1.14 6.42
N VAL A 109 5.31 -1.18 5.86
CA VAL A 109 4.25 -2.09 6.29
C VAL A 109 4.18 -3.25 5.32
N ILE A 110 4.38 -4.48 5.79
CA ILE A 110 4.47 -5.65 4.91
C ILE A 110 3.50 -6.73 5.36
N TRP A 111 2.64 -7.17 4.44
CA TRP A 111 1.88 -8.41 4.63
C TRP A 111 2.85 -9.59 4.63
N ALA A 112 2.93 -10.33 5.75
CA ALA A 112 3.98 -11.33 5.98
C ALA A 112 3.67 -12.71 5.37
N ASP A 113 2.44 -12.93 4.88
CA ASP A 113 1.98 -14.27 4.49
C ASP A 113 2.03 -14.53 2.97
N ASP A 114 2.72 -13.70 2.20
CA ASP A 114 2.92 -13.90 0.74
C ASP A 114 4.21 -14.70 0.44
N GLY A 115 4.56 -15.59 1.34
CA GLY A 115 5.66 -16.53 1.20
C GLY A 115 7.02 -15.83 0.95
N ASP A 116 7.73 -16.29 -0.07
CA ASP A 116 9.08 -15.82 -0.40
C ASP A 116 9.12 -14.34 -0.78
N TRP A 117 8.07 -13.82 -1.44
CA TRP A 117 8.00 -12.41 -1.81
C TRP A 117 7.97 -11.49 -0.59
N SER A 118 7.18 -11.85 0.43
CA SER A 118 7.16 -11.11 1.70
C SER A 118 8.50 -11.16 2.41
N ALA A 119 9.13 -12.33 2.49
CA ALA A 119 10.44 -12.49 3.14
C ALA A 119 11.52 -11.63 2.46
N ARG A 120 11.53 -11.61 1.14
CA ARG A 120 12.46 -10.77 0.35
C ARG A 120 12.17 -9.27 0.51
N MET A 121 10.91 -8.86 0.53
CA MET A 121 10.53 -7.46 0.75
C MET A 121 10.89 -6.97 2.16
N ILE A 122 10.73 -7.82 3.18
CA ILE A 122 11.23 -7.60 4.54
C ILE A 122 12.75 -7.39 4.53
N GLY A 123 13.49 -8.20 3.76
CA GLY A 123 14.92 -8.04 3.56
C GLY A 123 15.30 -6.68 2.99
N VAL A 124 14.55 -6.19 1.99
CA VAL A 124 14.75 -4.84 1.41
C VAL A 124 14.52 -3.76 2.46
N ALA A 125 13.42 -3.82 3.20
CA ALA A 125 13.10 -2.83 4.25
C ALA A 125 14.18 -2.78 5.34
N ARG A 126 14.66 -3.95 5.78
CA ARG A 126 15.75 -4.06 6.77
C ARG A 126 17.08 -3.48 6.25
N ALA A 127 17.44 -3.78 5.01
CA ALA A 127 18.66 -3.27 4.38
C ALA A 127 18.65 -1.74 4.27
N ARG A 128 17.48 -1.13 4.11
CA ARG A 128 17.28 0.33 4.09
C ARG A 128 17.17 0.96 5.49
N GLY A 129 17.15 0.17 6.57
CA GLY A 129 16.96 0.68 7.92
C GLY A 129 15.59 1.28 8.17
N LEU A 130 14.55 0.90 7.39
CA LEU A 130 13.19 1.37 7.58
C LEU A 130 12.59 0.79 8.85
N LYS A 131 11.67 1.54 9.47
CA LYS A 131 10.86 1.02 10.57
C LYS A 131 9.92 -0.05 10.03
N LEU A 132 10.25 -1.31 10.29
CA LEU A 132 9.51 -2.45 9.78
C LEU A 132 8.28 -2.74 10.65
N LEU A 133 7.12 -2.85 10.01
CA LEU A 133 5.85 -3.27 10.58
C LEU A 133 5.34 -4.46 9.77
N THR A 134 5.33 -5.65 10.35
CA THR A 134 4.81 -6.86 9.70
C THR A 134 3.42 -7.18 10.19
N VAL A 135 2.52 -7.51 9.27
CA VAL A 135 1.12 -7.80 9.54
C VAL A 135 0.70 -9.10 8.87
N GLY A 136 -0.24 -9.85 9.48
CA GLY A 136 -0.71 -11.13 8.96
C GLY A 136 -0.63 -12.25 9.99
N GLU A 137 -0.84 -13.50 9.58
CA GLU A 137 -0.71 -14.67 10.48
C GLU A 137 0.73 -14.82 10.98
N ALA A 138 1.71 -14.55 10.12
CA ALA A 138 3.13 -14.46 10.46
C ALA A 138 3.57 -13.05 10.87
N GLY A 139 2.64 -12.09 11.02
CA GLY A 139 2.95 -10.72 11.41
C GLY A 139 3.37 -10.61 12.88
N GLU A 140 4.38 -9.78 13.15
CA GLU A 140 4.88 -9.52 14.50
C GLU A 140 4.27 -8.24 15.10
N THR A 141 3.89 -7.27 14.25
CA THR A 141 3.31 -5.99 14.71
C THR A 141 1.80 -6.10 14.90
N LEU A 142 1.11 -6.65 13.89
CA LEU A 142 -0.31 -7.02 13.96
C LEU A 142 -0.43 -8.48 13.52
N LYS A 143 -0.73 -9.37 14.46
CA LYS A 143 -0.91 -10.78 14.17
C LYS A 143 -2.37 -11.10 13.91
N LEU A 144 -2.69 -11.63 12.75
CA LEU A 144 -4.01 -12.19 12.44
C LEU A 144 -4.15 -13.57 13.12
N ALA A 145 -4.73 -13.58 14.31
CA ALA A 145 -4.91 -14.82 15.09
C ALA A 145 -6.13 -15.65 14.61
N GLY A 146 -7.07 -15.02 13.92
CA GLY A 146 -8.24 -15.74 13.40
C GLY A 146 -9.04 -14.89 12.43
N ARG A 147 -9.71 -15.58 11.48
CA ARG A 147 -10.61 -14.99 10.49
C ARG A 147 -11.81 -15.91 10.27
N THR A 148 -13.01 -15.38 10.46
CA THR A 148 -14.27 -16.10 10.26
C THR A 148 -15.14 -15.34 9.25
N PRO A 149 -15.42 -15.92 8.07
CA PRO A 149 -16.35 -15.32 7.11
C PRO A 149 -17.76 -15.19 7.69
N THR A 150 -18.42 -14.08 7.36
CA THR A 150 -19.83 -13.83 7.68
C THR A 150 -20.61 -13.56 6.39
N ALA A 151 -21.93 -13.41 6.49
CA ALA A 151 -22.78 -13.18 5.31
C ALA A 151 -22.43 -11.88 4.54
N LEU A 152 -21.96 -10.84 5.24
CA LEU A 152 -21.70 -9.52 4.67
C LEU A 152 -20.24 -9.04 4.85
N GLY A 153 -19.35 -9.94 5.28
CA GLY A 153 -17.98 -9.57 5.55
C GLY A 153 -17.22 -10.69 6.26
N GLN A 154 -16.48 -10.33 7.29
CA GLN A 154 -15.70 -11.29 8.09
C GLN A 154 -15.37 -10.71 9.46
N ASP A 155 -15.28 -11.58 10.46
CA ASP A 155 -14.79 -11.26 11.79
C ASP A 155 -13.30 -11.63 11.88
N LEU A 156 -12.49 -10.67 12.32
CA LEU A 156 -11.06 -10.83 12.51
C LEU A 156 -10.74 -10.83 14.00
N VAL A 157 -9.81 -11.68 14.41
CA VAL A 157 -9.16 -11.64 15.72
C VAL A 157 -7.71 -11.22 15.46
N VAL A 158 -7.32 -10.08 16.01
CA VAL A 158 -6.00 -9.47 15.80
C VAL A 158 -5.30 -9.28 17.15
N GLU A 159 -4.06 -9.71 17.23
CA GLU A 159 -3.18 -9.48 18.37
C GLU A 159 -2.22 -8.33 18.06
N ALA A 160 -2.16 -7.33 18.94
CA ALA A 160 -1.28 -6.18 18.84
C ALA A 160 -0.90 -5.67 20.24
N GLY A 161 0.38 -5.39 20.47
CA GLY A 161 0.85 -4.85 21.76
C GLY A 161 0.48 -5.70 22.98
N GLY A 162 0.37 -7.02 22.82
CA GLY A 162 -0.03 -7.94 23.88
C GLY A 162 -1.54 -7.96 24.19
N GLN A 163 -2.35 -7.29 23.37
CA GLN A 163 -3.81 -7.26 23.49
C GLN A 163 -4.47 -7.96 22.29
N THR A 164 -5.64 -8.54 22.51
CA THR A 164 -6.46 -9.15 21.47
C THR A 164 -7.64 -8.25 21.13
N HIS A 165 -7.80 -7.96 19.84
CA HIS A 165 -8.87 -7.14 19.31
C HIS A 165 -9.78 -7.96 18.39
N LYS A 166 -11.09 -7.75 18.47
CA LYS A 166 -12.08 -8.31 17.55
C LYS A 166 -12.56 -7.21 16.62
N ILE A 167 -12.47 -7.44 15.33
CA ILE A 167 -12.82 -6.46 14.28
C ILE A 167 -13.85 -7.08 13.35
N ALA A 168 -15.02 -6.48 13.26
CA ALA A 168 -16.00 -6.82 12.22
C ALA A 168 -15.63 -6.03 10.95
N LEU A 169 -15.11 -6.71 9.94
CA LEU A 169 -14.73 -6.11 8.67
C LEU A 169 -15.86 -6.33 7.65
N PRO A 170 -16.58 -5.28 7.18
CA PRO A 170 -17.69 -5.39 6.24
C PRO A 170 -17.19 -5.53 4.80
N LEU A 171 -16.19 -6.40 4.58
CA LEU A 171 -15.59 -6.69 3.28
C LEU A 171 -15.43 -8.20 3.12
N ILE A 172 -15.85 -8.73 1.98
CA ILE A 172 -15.83 -10.16 1.67
C ILE A 172 -14.50 -10.54 1.00
N GLY A 173 -13.94 -11.67 1.42
CA GLY A 173 -12.71 -12.24 0.82
C GLY A 173 -11.47 -12.07 1.69
N ALA A 174 -10.62 -13.10 1.71
CA ALA A 174 -9.42 -13.15 2.53
C ALA A 174 -8.45 -11.99 2.24
N TYR A 175 -8.31 -11.63 0.94
CA TYR A 175 -7.46 -10.52 0.52
C TYR A 175 -7.88 -9.17 1.12
N GLN A 176 -9.17 -8.99 1.45
CA GLN A 176 -9.64 -7.76 2.10
C GLN A 176 -9.18 -7.67 3.55
N ALA A 177 -9.01 -8.80 4.25
CA ALA A 177 -8.40 -8.80 5.58
C ALA A 177 -6.93 -8.37 5.49
N ALA A 178 -6.18 -8.90 4.51
CA ALA A 178 -4.80 -8.47 4.27
C ALA A 178 -4.72 -6.97 3.98
N ASN A 179 -5.53 -6.46 3.05
CA ASN A 179 -5.56 -5.04 2.71
C ASN A 179 -5.91 -4.16 3.92
N ALA A 180 -6.92 -4.55 4.72
CA ALA A 180 -7.35 -3.79 5.88
C ALA A 180 -6.31 -3.77 7.02
N LEU A 181 -5.52 -4.85 7.18
CA LEU A 181 -4.47 -4.91 8.20
C LEU A 181 -3.19 -4.18 7.78
N VAL A 182 -2.94 -4.07 6.48
CA VAL A 182 -1.80 -3.31 5.94
C VAL A 182 -2.08 -1.80 5.97
N ALA A 183 -3.33 -1.38 5.81
CA ALA A 183 -3.75 0.02 5.84
C ALA A 183 -3.81 0.60 7.26
#